data_854b71b69547d01f1c7bd7a7e41c8e2a
#
_entry.id   854b71b69547d01f1c7bd7a7e41c8e2a
#
_cell.length_a   1.000
_cell.length_b   1.000
_cell.length_c   1.000
_cell.angle_alpha   90.00
_cell.angle_beta   90.00
_cell.angle_gamma   90.00
#
_symmetry.space_group_name_H-M   'P 1'
#
loop_
_entity.id
_entity.type
_entity.pdbx_description
1 polymer ?
#
loop_
_entity_poly.entity_id
_entity_poly.type
_entity_poly.pdbx_seq_one_letter_code
_entity_poly.pdbx_strand_id
1 'polypeptide(L)'
;DNTPNEQELENLKRLAAFLEEVKSVLGGKPIMVNSAFRCKQVNDAVGSKDSSQHRIGCAADIRVPAMTPDEVVKAIIASDSGYDQVIREFDRWTHISVPNTPEAKPRRQALIIDKAGTRPFA
;
A
#
# COMPACT_ATOMS: atom_id res chain seq x y z
N ASP A 1 0.02 -21.10 6.96
CA ASP A 1 1.23 -20.37 7.31
C ASP A 1 1.44 -19.18 6.36
N ASN A 2 1.59 -18.00 6.92
CA ASN A 2 1.75 -16.77 6.14
C ASN A 2 3.23 -16.42 5.90
N THR A 3 4.09 -17.42 5.72
CA THR A 3 5.52 -17.21 5.51
C THR A 3 5.80 -16.88 4.04
N PRO A 4 6.47 -15.75 3.74
CA PRO A 4 6.81 -15.41 2.36
C PRO A 4 7.96 -16.25 1.83
N ASN A 5 7.98 -16.49 0.50
CA ASN A 5 9.13 -17.08 -0.17
C ASN A 5 10.23 -16.01 -0.36
N GLU A 6 11.36 -16.39 -0.97
CA GLU A 6 12.50 -15.47 -1.13
C GLU A 6 12.15 -14.23 -1.96
N GLN A 7 11.43 -14.40 -3.05
CA GLN A 7 11.04 -13.26 -3.90
C GLN A 7 10.06 -12.34 -3.18
N GLU A 8 9.10 -12.92 -2.49
CA GLU A 8 8.13 -12.17 -1.69
C GLU A 8 8.84 -11.40 -0.56
N LEU A 9 9.85 -12.02 0.07
CA LEU A 9 10.63 -11.36 1.10
C LEU A 9 11.43 -10.17 0.54
N GLU A 10 12.02 -10.31 -0.65
CA GLU A 10 12.72 -9.20 -1.30
C GLU A 10 11.75 -8.07 -1.63
N ASN A 11 10.55 -8.38 -2.08
CA ASN A 11 9.51 -7.39 -2.32
C ASN A 11 9.12 -6.67 -1.02
N LEU A 12 9.00 -7.41 0.09
CA LEU A 12 8.71 -6.82 1.40
C LEU A 12 9.82 -5.88 1.86
N LYS A 13 11.08 -6.19 1.57
CA LYS A 13 12.19 -5.30 1.88
C LYS A 13 12.10 -3.99 1.11
N ARG A 14 11.74 -4.04 -0.17
CA ARG A 14 11.51 -2.84 -0.99
C ARG A 14 10.34 -2.02 -0.45
N LEU A 15 9.27 -2.71 -0.09
CA LEU A 15 8.09 -2.08 0.51
C LEU A 15 8.44 -1.38 1.82
N ALA A 16 9.19 -2.05 2.70
CA ALA A 16 9.60 -1.48 3.98
C ALA A 16 10.45 -0.22 3.80
N ALA A 17 11.40 -0.25 2.87
CA ALA A 17 12.21 0.92 2.54
C ALA A 17 11.34 2.06 2.02
N PHE A 18 10.35 1.74 1.19
CA PHE A 18 9.42 2.73 0.67
C PHE A 18 8.55 3.33 1.78
N LEU A 19 8.11 2.53 2.74
CA LEU A 19 7.33 3.05 3.87
C LEU A 19 8.15 4.00 4.75
N GLU A 20 9.45 3.80 4.86
CA GLU A 20 10.33 4.77 5.54
C GLU A 20 10.36 6.10 4.78
N GLU A 21 10.41 6.06 3.45
CA GLU A 21 10.31 7.25 2.61
C GLU A 21 8.96 7.96 2.81
N VAL A 22 7.87 7.19 2.82
CA VAL A 22 6.52 7.72 3.07
C VAL A 22 6.45 8.37 4.45
N LYS A 23 7.03 7.75 5.47
CA LYS A 23 7.08 8.33 6.81
C LYS A 23 7.74 9.70 6.80
N SER A 24 8.85 9.83 6.07
CA SER A 24 9.53 11.13 5.88
C SER A 24 8.61 12.16 5.23
N VAL A 25 7.89 11.76 4.18
CA VAL A 25 6.92 12.62 3.49
C VAL A 25 5.84 13.11 4.46
N LEU A 26 5.44 12.26 5.41
CA LEU A 26 4.40 12.58 6.40
C LEU A 26 4.96 13.29 7.65
N GLY A 27 6.17 13.83 7.57
CA GLY A 27 6.75 14.59 8.68
C GLY A 27 7.23 13.73 9.84
N GLY A 28 7.55 12.47 9.59
CA GLY A 28 8.03 11.56 10.63
C GLY A 28 6.95 10.95 11.50
N LYS A 29 5.68 11.10 11.13
CA LYS A 29 4.57 10.55 11.92
C LYS A 29 4.59 9.02 11.89
N PRO A 30 4.28 8.36 13.02
CA PRO A 30 4.24 6.91 13.08
C PRO A 30 3.23 6.32 12.07
N ILE A 31 3.62 5.24 11.42
CA ILE A 31 2.78 4.47 10.50
C ILE A 31 2.46 3.12 11.13
N MET A 32 1.18 2.77 11.20
CA MET A 32 0.73 1.45 11.62
C MET A 32 0.43 0.62 10.38
N VAL A 33 1.04 -0.56 10.28
CA VAL A 33 0.79 -1.48 9.18
C VAL A 33 -0.27 -2.50 9.63
N ASN A 34 -1.44 -2.46 9.00
CA ASN A 34 -2.54 -3.38 9.33
C ASN A 34 -2.43 -4.69 8.56
N SER A 35 -1.89 -4.64 7.34
CA SER A 35 -1.72 -5.80 6.48
C SER A 35 -0.63 -5.50 5.47
N ALA A 36 0.21 -6.49 5.19
CA ALA A 36 1.24 -6.39 4.15
C ALA A 36 1.22 -7.65 3.30
N PHE A 37 2.22 -8.53 3.40
CA PHE A 37 2.18 -9.78 2.66
C PHE A 37 1.00 -10.66 3.10
N ARG A 38 0.32 -11.24 2.12
CA ARG A 38 -0.73 -12.25 2.35
C ARG A 38 -0.45 -13.46 1.46
N CYS A 39 -0.25 -14.64 2.07
CA CYS A 39 -0.18 -15.89 1.32
C CYS A 39 -1.55 -16.17 0.67
N LYS A 40 -1.61 -17.15 -0.24
CA LYS A 40 -2.85 -17.44 -0.96
C LYS A 40 -4.03 -17.72 -0.03
N GLN A 41 -3.83 -18.51 1.03
CA GLN A 41 -4.90 -18.84 1.97
C GLN A 41 -5.45 -17.60 2.68
N VAL A 42 -4.58 -16.74 3.18
CA VAL A 42 -4.98 -15.51 3.88
C VAL A 42 -5.65 -14.56 2.90
N ASN A 43 -5.09 -14.42 1.70
CA ASN A 43 -5.64 -13.55 0.67
C ASN A 43 -7.04 -13.99 0.25
N ASP A 44 -7.25 -15.29 0.08
CA ASP A 44 -8.57 -15.86 -0.26
C ASP A 44 -9.55 -15.64 0.90
N ALA A 45 -9.11 -15.82 2.13
CA ALA A 45 -9.94 -15.67 3.32
C ALA A 45 -10.48 -14.25 3.50
N VAL A 46 -9.73 -13.23 3.09
CA VAL A 46 -10.20 -11.83 3.14
C VAL A 46 -10.96 -11.42 1.88
N GLY A 47 -11.16 -12.33 0.94
CA GLY A 47 -11.93 -12.06 -0.27
C GLY A 47 -11.20 -11.24 -1.32
N SER A 48 -9.87 -11.18 -1.26
CA SER A 48 -9.07 -10.41 -2.21
C SER A 48 -8.71 -11.26 -3.43
N LYS A 49 -8.38 -10.60 -4.54
CA LYS A 49 -8.00 -11.27 -5.79
C LYS A 49 -6.56 -11.80 -5.71
N ASP A 50 -6.26 -12.88 -6.44
CA ASP A 50 -4.89 -13.39 -6.57
C ASP A 50 -3.95 -12.36 -7.20
N SER A 51 -4.48 -11.42 -8.00
CA SER A 51 -3.70 -10.34 -8.59
C SER A 51 -3.37 -9.21 -7.61
N SER A 52 -3.84 -9.28 -6.38
CA SER A 52 -3.53 -8.29 -5.35
C SER A 52 -2.02 -8.20 -5.11
N GLN A 53 -1.50 -6.99 -5.01
CA GLN A 53 -0.08 -6.77 -4.71
C GLN A 53 0.29 -7.21 -3.28
N HIS A 54 -0.68 -7.36 -2.37
CA HIS A 54 -0.45 -8.00 -1.07
C HIS A 54 0.06 -9.44 -1.22
N ARG A 55 -0.39 -10.13 -2.26
CA ARG A 55 -0.06 -11.53 -2.50
C ARG A 55 1.43 -11.75 -2.79
N ILE A 56 2.12 -10.74 -3.29
CA ILE A 56 3.54 -10.82 -3.64
C ILE A 56 4.42 -9.94 -2.74
N GLY A 57 3.86 -9.34 -1.72
CA GLY A 57 4.62 -8.52 -0.77
C GLY A 57 4.90 -7.10 -1.24
N CYS A 58 4.16 -6.59 -2.22
CA CYS A 58 4.37 -5.25 -2.77
C CYS A 58 3.39 -4.20 -2.25
N ALA A 59 2.44 -4.58 -1.40
CA ALA A 59 1.43 -3.65 -0.90
C ALA A 59 1.28 -3.74 0.61
N ALA A 60 0.89 -2.63 1.21
CA ALA A 60 0.54 -2.55 2.63
C ALA A 60 -0.73 -1.72 2.79
N ASP A 61 -1.55 -2.10 3.76
CA ASP A 61 -2.65 -1.29 4.26
C ASP A 61 -2.15 -0.62 5.55
N ILE A 62 -2.14 0.70 5.55
CA ILE A 62 -1.55 1.47 6.65
C ILE A 62 -2.56 2.45 7.25
N ARG A 63 -2.29 2.81 8.51
CA ARG A 63 -2.97 3.91 9.19
C ARG A 63 -1.91 4.82 9.81
N VAL A 64 -2.18 6.12 9.75
CA VAL A 64 -1.37 7.12 10.43
C VAL A 64 -2.27 7.76 11.48
N PRO A 65 -2.11 7.44 12.77
CA PRO A 65 -3.06 7.89 13.81
C PRO A 65 -3.28 9.41 13.85
N ALA A 66 -2.28 10.19 13.46
CA ALA A 66 -2.36 11.65 13.47
C ALA A 66 -3.02 12.24 12.22
N MET A 67 -3.42 11.40 11.25
CA MET A 67 -3.94 11.87 9.96
C MET A 67 -5.13 11.01 9.51
N THR A 68 -6.01 11.62 8.72
CA THR A 68 -7.05 10.84 8.04
C THR A 68 -6.47 10.18 6.80
N PRO A 69 -7.08 9.10 6.28
CA PRO A 69 -6.65 8.51 5.01
C PRO A 69 -6.63 9.53 3.86
N ASP A 70 -7.60 10.44 3.81
CA ASP A 70 -7.62 11.50 2.80
C ASP A 70 -6.37 12.38 2.86
N GLU A 71 -5.99 12.80 4.06
CA GLU A 71 -4.78 13.61 4.28
C GLU A 71 -3.51 12.84 3.89
N VAL A 72 -3.45 11.54 4.22
CA VAL A 72 -2.31 10.69 3.87
C VAL A 72 -2.15 10.59 2.36
N VAL A 73 -3.24 10.30 1.64
CA VAL A 73 -3.21 10.17 0.18
C VAL A 73 -2.80 11.49 -0.47
N LYS A 74 -3.35 12.61 -0.03
CA LYS A 74 -2.99 13.94 -0.55
C LYS A 74 -1.51 14.25 -0.39
N ALA A 75 -0.94 13.94 0.77
CA ALA A 75 0.47 14.17 1.04
C ALA A 75 1.36 13.33 0.13
N ILE A 76 1.00 12.06 -0.08
CA ILE A 76 1.76 11.15 -0.93
C ILE A 76 1.70 11.58 -2.40
N ILE A 77 0.52 11.98 -2.89
CA ILE A 77 0.35 12.48 -4.27
C ILE A 77 1.20 13.72 -4.50
N ALA A 78 1.29 14.61 -3.52
CA ALA A 78 2.07 15.85 -3.61
C ALA A 78 3.58 15.61 -3.54
N SER A 79 4.02 14.42 -3.15
CA SER A 79 5.44 14.09 -3.01
C SER A 79 6.01 13.52 -4.30
N ASP A 80 7.36 13.35 -4.34
CA ASP A 80 8.06 12.70 -5.45
C ASP A 80 8.16 11.19 -5.27
N SER A 81 7.50 10.61 -4.26
CA SER A 81 7.62 9.20 -3.97
C SER A 81 7.15 8.32 -5.14
N GLY A 82 7.83 7.19 -5.34
CA GLY A 82 7.55 6.28 -6.44
C GLY A 82 6.51 5.23 -6.11
N TYR A 83 5.34 5.66 -5.64
CA TYR A 83 4.26 4.70 -5.36
C TYR A 83 3.68 4.14 -6.65
N ASP A 84 3.30 2.86 -6.62
CA ASP A 84 2.60 2.24 -7.74
C ASP A 84 1.10 2.56 -7.65
N GLN A 85 0.50 2.26 -6.48
CA GLN A 85 -0.87 2.67 -6.17
C GLN A 85 -0.93 3.29 -4.78
N VAL A 86 -1.81 4.29 -4.62
CA VAL A 86 -2.22 4.80 -3.31
C VAL A 86 -3.75 4.92 -3.33
N ILE A 87 -4.42 4.32 -2.36
CA ILE A 87 -5.87 4.20 -2.36
C ILE A 87 -6.42 4.56 -0.98
N ARG A 88 -7.37 5.50 -0.96
CA ARG A 88 -8.17 5.76 0.23
C ARG A 88 -9.26 4.69 0.28
N GLU A 89 -9.19 3.79 1.27
CA GLU A 89 -10.15 2.69 1.39
C GLU A 89 -11.08 2.90 2.58
N PHE A 90 -12.37 3.09 2.29
CA PHE A 90 -13.46 3.19 3.26
C PHE A 90 -13.24 4.24 4.35
N ASP A 91 -12.41 5.27 4.10
CA ASP A 91 -12.01 6.29 5.08
C ASP A 91 -11.43 5.69 6.38
N ARG A 92 -10.93 4.46 6.33
CA ARG A 92 -10.37 3.74 7.48
C ARG A 92 -8.88 3.53 7.38
N TRP A 93 -8.39 3.22 6.18
CA TRP A 93 -6.95 3.00 5.96
C TRP A 93 -6.56 3.45 4.56
N THR A 94 -5.25 3.48 4.35
CA THR A 94 -4.66 3.77 3.05
C THR A 94 -3.95 2.53 2.55
N HIS A 95 -4.31 2.09 1.36
CA HIS A 95 -3.58 1.05 0.64
C HIS A 95 -2.45 1.73 -0.13
N ILE A 96 -1.23 1.22 -0.02
CA ILE A 96 -0.08 1.76 -0.73
C ILE A 96 0.78 0.63 -1.25
N SER A 97 1.35 0.80 -2.45
CA SER A 97 2.15 -0.25 -3.08
C SER A 97 3.37 0.30 -3.79
N VAL A 98 4.34 -0.60 -4.00
CA VAL A 98 5.49 -0.40 -4.88
C VAL A 98 5.26 -1.23 -6.15
N PRO A 99 5.97 -0.93 -7.26
CA PRO A 99 5.87 -1.76 -8.47
C PRO A 99 6.21 -3.22 -8.18
N ASN A 100 5.63 -4.13 -8.97
CA ASN A 100 5.81 -5.57 -8.78
C ASN A 100 7.25 -6.04 -8.95
N THR A 101 8.06 -5.31 -9.70
CA THR A 101 9.49 -5.57 -9.89
C THR A 101 10.28 -4.29 -9.69
N PRO A 102 11.57 -4.38 -9.29
CA PRO A 102 12.41 -3.20 -9.09
C PRO A 102 12.57 -2.34 -10.34
N GLU A 103 12.51 -2.95 -11.52
CA GLU A 103 12.73 -2.28 -12.81
C GLU A 103 11.47 -1.62 -13.36
N ALA A 104 10.29 -2.00 -12.85
CA ALA A 104 9.03 -1.49 -13.37
C ALA A 104 8.84 -0.03 -12.98
N LYS A 105 8.33 0.76 -13.93
CA LYS A 105 8.01 2.16 -13.68
C LYS A 105 6.78 2.26 -12.79
N PRO A 106 6.81 3.05 -11.70
CA PRO A 106 5.64 3.25 -10.85
C PRO A 106 4.48 3.86 -11.65
N ARG A 107 3.28 3.30 -11.48
CA ARG A 107 2.08 3.81 -12.16
C ARG A 107 1.60 5.14 -11.58
N ARG A 108 1.91 5.41 -10.33
CA ARG A 108 1.43 6.59 -9.58
C ARG A 108 -0.08 6.74 -9.67
N GLN A 109 -0.80 5.62 -9.55
CA GLN A 109 -2.25 5.59 -9.62
C GLN A 109 -2.87 5.87 -8.26
N ALA A 110 -3.69 6.91 -8.17
CA ALA A 110 -4.37 7.30 -6.94
C ALA A 110 -5.87 7.06 -7.08
N LEU A 111 -6.44 6.30 -6.15
CA LEU A 111 -7.83 5.86 -6.21
C LEU A 111 -8.55 6.07 -4.87
N ILE A 112 -9.88 6.00 -4.95
CA ILE A 112 -10.76 5.89 -3.80
C ILE A 112 -11.55 4.59 -3.97
N ILE A 113 -11.62 3.78 -2.91
CA ILE A 113 -12.50 2.61 -2.86
C ILE A 113 -13.41 2.77 -1.64
N ASP A 114 -14.71 2.71 -1.86
CA ASP A 114 -15.72 2.74 -0.81
C ASP A 114 -17.00 2.04 -1.30
N LYS A 115 -18.10 2.21 -0.59
CA LYS A 115 -19.38 1.59 -0.95
C LYS A 115 -19.87 1.99 -2.34
N ALA A 116 -19.47 3.16 -2.83
CA ALA A 116 -19.83 3.63 -4.17
C ALA A 116 -18.95 3.01 -5.27
N GLY A 117 -17.96 2.18 -4.91
CA GLY A 117 -17.07 1.51 -5.84
C GLY A 117 -15.67 2.11 -5.89
N THR A 118 -14.99 1.90 -7.01
CA THR A 118 -13.62 2.38 -7.24
C THR A 118 -13.65 3.54 -8.22
N ARG A 119 -12.94 4.62 -7.89
CA ARG A 119 -12.84 5.81 -8.75
C ARG A 119 -11.51 6.53 -8.53
N PRO A 120 -11.07 7.36 -9.50
CA PRO A 120 -9.86 8.16 -9.32
C PRO A 120 -9.97 9.09 -8.11
N PHE A 121 -8.86 9.28 -7.41
CA PHE A 121 -8.76 10.27 -6.35
C PHE A 121 -8.62 11.65 -7.01
N ALA A 122 -9.57 12.51 -6.77
CA ALA A 122 -9.61 13.83 -7.40
C ALA A 122 -9.54 14.95 -6.37
#